data_00aaf3fa6a4ecf037fb3cef9e53e1ef3
#
_entry.id   00aaf3fa6a4ecf037fb3cef9e53e1ef3
#
_cell.length_a   1.000
_cell.length_b   1.000
_cell.length_c   1.000
_cell.angle_alpha   90.00
_cell.angle_beta   90.00
_cell.angle_gamma   90.00
#
_symmetry.space_group_name_H-M   'P 1'
#
loop_
_entity.id
_entity.type
_entity.pdbx_description
1 polymer ?
#
loop_
_entity_poly.entity_id
_entity_poly.type
_entity_poly.pdbx_seq_one_letter_code
_entity_poly.pdbx_strand_id
1 'polypeptide(L)'
;MNLLEERDYYKPFSYPWAFEFYKRQQQMHWLPDEVPLQDDIKDYKEKLTPANRALVDNIFRFFTQADVDVCCGYAKHYLPTFKQPEIRMMLVSYAAMEAVHQEAYSLLLETLGKSEDEYKAFTEIQAMAEKHEYLTDFNMRDKYEMAKTMAVYSGFTEGVQLFSSFAILLNFPRHNLMKGMGQIVTWSIRDETLHVEGMSKLFRTFIQENPEIWND
;
A
#
# COMPACT_ATOMS: atom_id res chain seq x y z
N MET A 1 10.40 19.62 20.26
CA MET A 1 9.20 18.80 19.98
C MET A 1 9.61 17.79 18.96
N ASN A 2 9.41 16.49 19.23
CA ASN A 2 9.82 15.42 18.35
C ASN A 2 8.60 14.60 17.86
N LEU A 3 8.81 13.66 16.93
CA LEU A 3 7.76 12.85 16.30
C LEU A 3 6.87 12.10 17.30
N LEU A 4 7.43 11.68 18.44
CA LEU A 4 6.74 10.88 19.45
C LEU A 4 6.07 11.73 20.54
N GLU A 5 6.38 13.03 20.63
CA GLU A 5 5.77 13.93 21.61
C GLU A 5 4.33 14.26 21.22
N GLU A 6 3.44 14.21 22.20
CA GLU A 6 2.04 14.60 22.03
C GLU A 6 1.87 16.11 21.97
N ARG A 7 0.94 16.55 21.14
CA ARG A 7 0.56 17.96 21.02
C ARG A 7 -0.96 18.09 20.94
N ASP A 8 -1.51 18.88 21.83
CA ASP A 8 -2.97 19.06 21.97
C ASP A 8 -3.57 20.14 21.08
N TYR A 9 -2.76 20.79 20.26
CA TYR A 9 -3.20 21.86 19.37
C TYR A 9 -2.77 21.61 17.91
N TYR A 10 -3.57 22.13 16.98
CA TYR A 10 -3.40 21.86 15.55
C TYR A 10 -2.16 22.52 14.94
N LYS A 11 -1.91 23.82 15.22
CA LYS A 11 -0.80 24.61 14.63
C LYS A 11 -0.03 25.36 15.72
N PRO A 12 1.24 25.75 15.45
CA PRO A 12 2.02 25.59 14.22
C PRO A 12 2.50 24.16 13.99
N PHE A 13 2.71 23.75 12.71
CA PHE A 13 3.25 22.44 12.37
C PHE A 13 4.76 22.36 12.63
N SER A 14 5.20 21.28 13.25
CA SER A 14 6.62 20.94 13.43
C SER A 14 7.19 20.25 12.18
N TYR A 15 6.34 19.56 11.45
CA TYR A 15 6.67 18.80 10.23
C TYR A 15 5.79 19.21 9.04
N PRO A 16 5.90 20.46 8.54
CA PRO A 16 5.01 20.95 7.48
C PRO A 16 5.06 20.11 6.20
N TRP A 17 6.15 19.37 5.96
CA TRP A 17 6.26 18.44 4.85
C TRP A 17 5.19 17.32 4.89
N ALA A 18 4.81 16.83 6.08
CA ALA A 18 3.78 15.80 6.21
C ALA A 18 2.39 16.34 5.80
N PHE A 19 2.11 17.60 6.12
CA PHE A 19 0.88 18.25 5.66
C PHE A 19 0.84 18.40 4.13
N GLU A 20 1.98 18.65 3.48
CA GLU A 20 2.05 18.68 2.01
C GLU A 20 1.80 17.30 1.39
N PHE A 21 2.30 16.21 1.98
CA PHE A 21 1.98 14.84 1.55
C PHE A 21 0.49 14.55 1.70
N TYR A 22 -0.12 14.91 2.84
CA TYR A 22 -1.56 14.81 3.02
C TYR A 22 -2.32 15.53 1.90
N LYS A 23 -1.96 16.77 1.59
CA LYS A 23 -2.62 17.55 0.54
C LYS A 23 -2.48 16.91 -0.84
N ARG A 24 -1.28 16.40 -1.17
CA ARG A 24 -1.03 15.70 -2.43
C ARG A 24 -1.93 14.47 -2.55
N GLN A 25 -2.09 13.67 -1.49
CA GLN A 25 -2.98 12.51 -1.49
C GLN A 25 -4.44 12.91 -1.75
N GLN A 26 -4.93 13.98 -1.11
CA GLN A 26 -6.30 14.46 -1.35
C GLN A 26 -6.52 14.91 -2.80
N GLN A 27 -5.51 15.41 -3.48
CA GLN A 27 -5.57 15.84 -4.88
C GLN A 27 -5.53 14.66 -5.88
N MET A 28 -5.09 13.50 -5.43
CA MET A 28 -4.96 12.28 -6.25
C MET A 28 -6.12 11.28 -6.04
N HIS A 29 -7.19 11.69 -5.36
CA HIS A 29 -8.34 10.85 -5.07
C HIS A 29 -8.99 10.29 -6.36
N TRP A 30 -9.41 9.04 -6.30
CA TRP A 30 -10.16 8.32 -7.31
C TRP A 30 -11.05 7.26 -6.67
N LEU A 31 -12.03 6.76 -7.41
CA LEU A 31 -12.91 5.69 -6.97
C LEU A 31 -12.86 4.52 -7.97
N PRO A 32 -12.96 3.27 -7.50
CA PRO A 32 -12.93 2.08 -8.37
C PRO A 32 -13.99 2.09 -9.47
N ASP A 33 -15.18 2.60 -9.18
CA ASP A 33 -16.30 2.71 -10.14
C ASP A 33 -16.02 3.62 -11.34
N GLU A 34 -14.97 4.44 -11.28
CA GLU A 34 -14.56 5.28 -12.42
C GLU A 34 -13.86 4.46 -13.53
N VAL A 35 -13.47 3.21 -13.25
CA VAL A 35 -12.74 2.37 -14.18
C VAL A 35 -13.67 1.41 -14.92
N PRO A 36 -13.76 1.48 -16.27
CA PRO A 36 -14.54 0.54 -17.05
C PRO A 36 -13.83 -0.83 -17.15
N LEU A 37 -14.41 -1.88 -16.57
CA LEU A 37 -13.83 -3.22 -16.51
C LEU A 37 -14.45 -4.23 -17.49
N GLN A 38 -15.46 -3.81 -18.29
CA GLN A 38 -16.23 -4.72 -19.15
C GLN A 38 -15.36 -5.43 -20.21
N ASP A 39 -14.40 -4.72 -20.80
CA ASP A 39 -13.50 -5.30 -21.79
C ASP A 39 -12.50 -6.29 -21.18
N ASP A 40 -12.15 -6.10 -19.90
CA ASP A 40 -11.23 -6.97 -19.16
C ASP A 40 -11.82 -8.38 -18.98
N ILE A 41 -13.15 -8.50 -18.84
CA ILE A 41 -13.84 -9.81 -18.78
C ILE A 41 -13.56 -10.63 -20.04
N LYS A 42 -13.70 -9.99 -21.20
CA LYS A 42 -13.46 -10.64 -22.49
C LYS A 42 -11.99 -10.97 -22.68
N ASP A 43 -11.11 -10.04 -22.36
CA ASP A 43 -9.67 -10.24 -22.47
C ASP A 43 -9.23 -11.41 -21.58
N TYR A 44 -9.66 -11.43 -20.34
CA TYR A 44 -9.33 -12.48 -19.38
C TYR A 44 -9.82 -13.87 -19.84
N LYS A 45 -11.09 -13.96 -20.26
CA LYS A 45 -11.72 -15.26 -20.62
C LYS A 45 -11.29 -15.80 -21.97
N GLU A 46 -11.15 -14.93 -22.97
CA GLU A 46 -11.01 -15.33 -24.38
C GLU A 46 -9.59 -15.15 -24.92
N LYS A 47 -8.82 -14.16 -24.43
CA LYS A 47 -7.53 -13.80 -25.02
C LYS A 47 -6.32 -14.20 -24.19
N LEU A 48 -6.44 -14.24 -22.86
CA LEU A 48 -5.32 -14.66 -22.03
C LEU A 48 -5.09 -16.17 -22.12
N THR A 49 -3.83 -16.57 -22.24
CA THR A 49 -3.44 -17.98 -22.12
C THR A 49 -3.69 -18.48 -20.70
N PRO A 50 -3.82 -19.80 -20.46
CA PRO A 50 -3.94 -20.36 -19.11
C PRO A 50 -2.80 -19.92 -18.19
N ALA A 51 -1.57 -19.84 -18.69
CA ALA A 51 -0.41 -19.39 -17.93
C ALA A 51 -0.52 -17.91 -17.52
N ASN A 52 -0.96 -17.04 -18.44
CA ASN A 52 -1.16 -15.62 -18.16
C ASN A 52 -2.29 -15.40 -17.15
N ARG A 53 -3.38 -16.17 -17.25
CA ARG A 53 -4.44 -16.12 -16.23
C ARG A 53 -3.93 -16.51 -14.86
N ALA A 54 -3.22 -17.62 -14.76
CA ALA A 54 -2.63 -18.07 -13.48
C ALA A 54 -1.67 -17.03 -12.89
N LEU A 55 -0.88 -16.35 -13.73
CA LEU A 55 0.00 -15.27 -13.28
C LEU A 55 -0.79 -14.09 -12.70
N VAL A 56 -1.81 -13.63 -13.42
CA VAL A 56 -2.69 -12.53 -13.00
C VAL A 56 -3.40 -12.89 -11.69
N ASP A 57 -3.96 -14.11 -11.61
CA ASP A 57 -4.65 -14.59 -10.40
C ASP A 57 -3.74 -14.59 -9.17
N ASN A 58 -2.52 -15.09 -9.32
CA ASN A 58 -1.55 -15.11 -8.21
C ASN A 58 -1.16 -13.70 -7.75
N ILE A 59 -1.04 -12.74 -8.68
CA ILE A 59 -0.74 -11.35 -8.30
C ILE A 59 -1.95 -10.72 -7.60
N PHE A 60 -3.18 -11.00 -8.01
CA PHE A 60 -4.37 -10.49 -7.34
C PHE A 60 -4.53 -11.05 -5.93
N ARG A 61 -4.26 -12.36 -5.71
CA ARG A 61 -4.21 -12.95 -4.37
C ARG A 61 -3.20 -12.24 -3.46
N PHE A 62 -2.08 -11.82 -4.04
CA PHE A 62 -1.09 -11.03 -3.31
C PHE A 62 -1.61 -9.63 -2.96
N PHE A 63 -2.17 -8.89 -3.92
CA PHE A 63 -2.64 -7.52 -3.68
C PHE A 63 -3.79 -7.44 -2.69
N THR A 64 -4.80 -8.30 -2.82
CA THR A 64 -5.96 -8.28 -1.91
C THR A 64 -5.59 -8.44 -0.44
N GLN A 65 -4.46 -9.08 -0.12
CA GLN A 65 -3.97 -9.18 1.24
C GLN A 65 -2.93 -8.10 1.56
N ALA A 66 -2.07 -7.73 0.63
CA ALA A 66 -1.00 -6.76 0.87
C ALA A 66 -1.56 -5.41 1.34
N ASP A 67 -2.59 -4.90 0.67
CA ASP A 67 -3.20 -3.61 1.00
C ASP A 67 -3.98 -3.66 2.33
N VAL A 68 -4.53 -4.82 2.71
CA VAL A 68 -5.11 -5.04 4.04
C VAL A 68 -4.01 -4.97 5.11
N ASP A 69 -2.87 -5.60 4.90
CA ASP A 69 -1.75 -5.59 5.84
C ASP A 69 -1.16 -4.20 5.99
N VAL A 70 -1.00 -3.45 4.89
CA VAL A 70 -0.49 -2.07 4.90
C VAL A 70 -1.46 -1.13 5.61
N CYS A 71 -2.75 -1.17 5.27
CA CYS A 71 -3.78 -0.39 5.94
C CYS A 71 -3.81 -0.67 7.46
N CYS A 72 -3.77 -1.95 7.85
CA CYS A 72 -3.67 -2.36 9.25
C CYS A 72 -2.38 -1.88 9.92
N GLY A 73 -1.27 -1.87 9.20
CA GLY A 73 0.01 -1.33 9.68
C GLY A 73 -0.09 0.15 10.04
N TYR A 74 -0.67 0.97 9.15
CA TYR A 74 -0.95 2.37 9.45
C TYR A 74 -1.84 2.54 10.68
N ALA A 75 -2.94 1.80 10.76
CA ALA A 75 -3.93 1.92 11.84
C ALA A 75 -3.42 1.43 13.20
N LYS A 76 -2.76 0.26 13.23
CA LYS A 76 -2.34 -0.40 14.48
C LYS A 76 -0.99 0.08 15.00
N HIS A 77 -0.06 0.43 14.10
CA HIS A 77 1.33 0.71 14.46
C HIS A 77 1.66 2.19 14.41
N TYR A 78 1.42 2.87 13.29
CA TYR A 78 1.90 4.23 13.09
C TYR A 78 0.98 5.30 13.69
N LEU A 79 -0.34 5.23 13.50
CA LEU A 79 -1.29 6.20 14.05
C LEU A 79 -1.29 6.28 15.58
N PRO A 80 -1.17 5.17 16.33
CA PRO A 80 -1.01 5.24 17.80
C PRO A 80 0.34 5.77 18.24
N THR A 81 1.39 5.61 17.41
CA THR A 81 2.78 5.94 17.76
C THR A 81 3.10 7.40 17.50
N PHE A 82 2.82 7.91 16.30
CA PHE A 82 3.13 9.29 15.94
C PHE A 82 2.02 10.25 16.38
N LYS A 83 2.35 11.24 17.19
CA LYS A 83 1.36 12.08 17.88
C LYS A 83 1.15 13.46 17.25
N GLN A 84 2.03 13.89 16.33
CA GLN A 84 1.92 15.20 15.68
C GLN A 84 0.74 15.23 14.70
N PRO A 85 -0.14 16.25 14.75
CA PRO A 85 -1.36 16.30 13.93
C PRO A 85 -1.10 16.17 12.43
N GLU A 86 -0.09 16.83 11.89
CA GLU A 86 0.26 16.80 10.48
C GLU A 86 0.77 15.41 10.03
N ILE A 87 1.51 14.71 10.89
CA ILE A 87 1.93 13.32 10.62
C ILE A 87 0.71 12.39 10.60
N ARG A 88 -0.19 12.53 11.59
CA ARG A 88 -1.42 11.74 11.62
C ARG A 88 -2.32 11.99 10.40
N MET A 89 -2.43 13.23 9.94
CA MET A 89 -3.19 13.56 8.73
C MET A 89 -2.63 12.83 7.51
N MET A 90 -1.31 12.82 7.34
CA MET A 90 -0.62 12.07 6.28
C MET A 90 -0.94 10.57 6.39
N LEU A 91 -0.71 9.97 7.55
CA LEU A 91 -0.90 8.52 7.77
C LEU A 91 -2.36 8.09 7.60
N VAL A 92 -3.32 8.89 8.06
CA VAL A 92 -4.76 8.62 7.86
C VAL A 92 -5.13 8.68 6.39
N SER A 93 -4.56 9.64 5.64
CA SER A 93 -4.86 9.74 4.20
C SER A 93 -4.28 8.56 3.41
N TYR A 94 -3.13 8.03 3.81
CA TYR A 94 -2.54 6.83 3.23
C TYR A 94 -3.40 5.60 3.57
N ALA A 95 -3.73 5.38 4.85
CA ALA A 95 -4.62 4.28 5.24
C ALA A 95 -5.98 4.31 4.52
N ALA A 96 -6.55 5.50 4.29
CA ALA A 96 -7.79 5.66 3.53
C ALA A 96 -7.61 5.30 2.05
N MET A 97 -6.43 5.57 1.46
CA MET A 97 -6.15 5.21 0.07
C MET A 97 -5.95 3.70 -0.09
N GLU A 98 -5.33 3.02 0.90
CA GLU A 98 -5.27 1.57 0.91
C GLU A 98 -6.66 0.90 0.91
N ALA A 99 -7.65 1.52 1.56
CA ALA A 99 -9.03 1.02 1.48
C ALA A 99 -9.62 1.14 0.05
N VAL A 100 -9.27 2.19 -0.68
CA VAL A 100 -9.65 2.34 -2.10
C VAL A 100 -8.97 1.28 -2.98
N HIS A 101 -7.69 0.98 -2.72
CA HIS A 101 -6.97 -0.10 -3.42
C HIS A 101 -7.62 -1.46 -3.16
N GLN A 102 -7.94 -1.79 -1.90
CA GLN A 102 -8.65 -3.03 -1.54
C GLN A 102 -9.97 -3.17 -2.30
N GLU A 103 -10.79 -2.09 -2.32
CA GLU A 103 -12.06 -2.06 -3.06
C GLU A 103 -11.83 -2.26 -4.57
N ALA A 104 -10.82 -1.61 -5.15
CA ALA A 104 -10.52 -1.71 -6.58
C ALA A 104 -10.11 -3.11 -7.01
N TYR A 105 -9.26 -3.78 -6.24
CA TYR A 105 -8.86 -5.16 -6.53
C TYR A 105 -9.97 -6.15 -6.25
N SER A 106 -10.83 -5.91 -5.25
CA SER A 106 -12.04 -6.69 -5.03
C SER A 106 -13.01 -6.57 -6.21
N LEU A 107 -13.32 -5.36 -6.64
CA LEU A 107 -14.18 -5.12 -7.80
C LEU A 107 -13.66 -5.79 -9.07
N LEU A 108 -12.33 -5.78 -9.27
CA LEU A 108 -11.70 -6.45 -10.40
C LEU A 108 -11.88 -7.98 -10.32
N LEU A 109 -11.62 -8.60 -9.17
CA LEU A 109 -11.83 -10.04 -8.94
C LEU A 109 -13.30 -10.45 -9.18
N GLU A 110 -14.25 -9.72 -8.61
CA GLU A 110 -15.69 -9.96 -8.78
C GLU A 110 -16.09 -9.84 -10.26
N THR A 111 -15.61 -8.80 -10.94
CA THR A 111 -15.86 -8.58 -12.39
C THR A 111 -15.34 -9.73 -13.22
N LEU A 112 -14.19 -10.31 -12.88
CA LEU A 112 -13.64 -11.48 -13.56
C LEU A 112 -14.36 -12.79 -13.23
N GLY A 113 -15.31 -12.77 -12.28
CA GLY A 113 -16.10 -13.91 -11.84
C GLY A 113 -15.35 -14.85 -10.91
N LYS A 114 -14.43 -14.33 -10.11
CA LYS A 114 -13.72 -15.07 -9.08
C LYS A 114 -14.59 -15.32 -7.86
N SER A 115 -14.38 -16.46 -7.20
CA SER A 115 -15.10 -16.78 -5.96
C SER A 115 -14.46 -16.07 -4.74
N GLU A 116 -15.23 -15.96 -3.65
CA GLU A 116 -14.73 -15.41 -2.38
C GLU A 116 -13.57 -16.21 -1.78
N ASP A 117 -13.39 -17.47 -2.17
CA ASP A 117 -12.26 -18.29 -1.72
C ASP A 117 -10.91 -17.76 -2.17
N GLU A 118 -10.87 -16.99 -3.27
CA GLU A 118 -9.64 -16.32 -3.75
C GLU A 118 -9.03 -15.39 -2.70
N TYR A 119 -9.85 -14.74 -1.86
CA TYR A 119 -9.36 -13.85 -0.80
C TYR A 119 -8.59 -14.57 0.31
N LYS A 120 -8.78 -15.88 0.44
CA LYS A 120 -8.07 -16.74 1.41
C LYS A 120 -6.91 -17.48 0.78
N ALA A 121 -6.87 -17.57 -0.55
CA ALA A 121 -5.92 -18.41 -1.27
C ALA A 121 -4.45 -17.97 -1.09
N PHE A 122 -4.19 -16.73 -0.63
CA PHE A 122 -2.82 -16.31 -0.29
C PHE A 122 -2.22 -17.20 0.82
N THR A 123 -3.02 -17.73 1.73
CA THR A 123 -2.56 -18.62 2.83
C THR A 123 -2.03 -19.95 2.32
N GLU A 124 -2.38 -20.36 1.11
CA GLU A 124 -1.88 -21.58 0.47
C GLU A 124 -0.47 -21.41 -0.11
N ILE A 125 -0.02 -20.15 -0.24
CA ILE A 125 1.31 -19.80 -0.75
C ILE A 125 2.19 -19.43 0.44
N GLN A 126 3.09 -20.35 0.83
CA GLN A 126 3.93 -20.22 2.03
C GLN A 126 4.58 -18.83 2.18
N ALA A 127 5.22 -18.31 1.12
CA ALA A 127 5.88 -17.01 1.16
C ALA A 127 4.93 -15.83 1.43
N MET A 128 3.65 -15.93 0.99
CA MET A 128 2.64 -14.90 1.26
C MET A 128 2.13 -14.99 2.69
N ALA A 129 1.92 -16.21 3.20
CA ALA A 129 1.49 -16.45 4.58
C ALA A 129 2.56 -15.99 5.59
N GLU A 130 3.83 -16.35 5.38
CA GLU A 130 4.96 -15.93 6.23
C GLU A 130 5.13 -14.41 6.22
N LYS A 131 4.96 -13.75 5.06
CA LYS A 131 4.98 -12.30 4.98
C LYS A 131 3.85 -11.65 5.78
N HIS A 132 2.64 -12.15 5.63
CA HIS A 132 1.49 -11.66 6.39
C HIS A 132 1.73 -11.76 7.89
N GLU A 133 2.20 -12.92 8.38
CA GLU A 133 2.55 -13.13 9.78
C GLU A 133 3.62 -12.14 10.24
N TYR A 134 4.68 -11.96 9.46
CA TYR A 134 5.75 -11.00 9.78
C TYR A 134 5.26 -9.55 9.88
N LEU A 135 4.34 -9.12 8.99
CA LEU A 135 3.83 -7.74 8.97
C LEU A 135 2.81 -7.45 10.08
N THR A 136 2.29 -8.46 10.76
CA THR A 136 1.27 -8.27 11.80
C THR A 136 1.83 -8.18 13.23
N ASP A 137 3.08 -8.58 13.46
CA ASP A 137 3.69 -8.66 14.79
C ASP A 137 4.95 -7.77 14.92
N PHE A 138 4.75 -6.48 15.23
CA PHE A 138 5.84 -5.54 15.47
C PHE A 138 5.81 -4.94 16.88
N ASN A 139 7.00 -4.83 17.49
CA ASN A 139 7.18 -4.16 18.78
C ASN A 139 7.36 -2.64 18.62
N MET A 140 6.26 -1.90 18.63
CA MET A 140 6.29 -0.44 18.51
C MET A 140 6.72 0.32 19.78
N ARG A 141 7.19 -0.36 20.82
CA ARG A 141 7.75 0.27 22.04
C ARG A 141 9.26 0.45 21.94
N ASP A 142 9.90 -0.32 21.09
CA ASP A 142 11.34 -0.23 20.84
C ASP A 142 11.61 0.65 19.61
N LYS A 143 12.47 1.66 19.73
CA LYS A 143 12.76 2.61 18.66
C LYS A 143 13.47 1.96 17.46
N TYR A 144 14.33 0.97 17.72
CA TYR A 144 14.99 0.24 16.65
C TYR A 144 13.99 -0.59 15.83
N GLU A 145 13.09 -1.29 16.52
CA GLU A 145 12.00 -2.03 15.87
C GLU A 145 11.03 -1.09 15.12
N MET A 146 10.74 0.10 15.67
CA MET A 146 9.97 1.12 14.92
C MET A 146 10.66 1.53 13.62
N ALA A 147 11.96 1.81 13.66
CA ALA A 147 12.72 2.19 12.47
C ALA A 147 12.75 1.06 11.44
N LYS A 148 12.99 -0.17 11.91
CA LYS A 148 12.95 -1.38 11.07
C LYS A 148 11.60 -1.58 10.40
N THR A 149 10.51 -1.42 11.15
CA THR A 149 9.13 -1.50 10.62
C THR A 149 8.91 -0.48 9.50
N MET A 150 9.27 0.79 9.71
CA MET A 150 9.14 1.83 8.69
C MET A 150 9.94 1.48 7.43
N ALA A 151 11.16 0.97 7.55
CA ALA A 151 11.98 0.55 6.43
C ALA A 151 11.35 -0.64 5.67
N VAL A 152 10.77 -1.61 6.40
CA VAL A 152 10.10 -2.77 5.80
C VAL A 152 8.85 -2.35 5.04
N TYR A 153 7.97 -1.57 5.65
CA TYR A 153 6.73 -1.13 5.00
C TYR A 153 7.01 -0.25 3.79
N SER A 154 7.75 0.85 3.97
CA SER A 154 7.97 1.81 2.88
C SER A 154 8.94 1.32 1.81
N GLY A 155 10.03 0.67 2.20
CA GLY A 155 11.08 0.26 1.26
C GLY A 155 10.77 -1.06 0.56
N PHE A 156 10.37 -2.08 1.31
CA PHE A 156 10.19 -3.43 0.78
C PHE A 156 8.76 -3.73 0.38
N THR A 157 7.77 -3.39 1.20
CA THR A 157 6.36 -3.73 0.92
C THR A 157 5.79 -2.80 -0.15
N GLU A 158 5.65 -1.52 0.14
CA GLU A 158 5.10 -0.56 -0.82
C GLU A 158 6.09 -0.24 -1.97
N GLY A 159 7.40 -0.20 -1.69
CA GLY A 159 8.42 0.14 -2.67
C GLY A 159 8.77 -0.98 -3.64
N VAL A 160 9.27 -2.12 -3.17
CA VAL A 160 9.81 -3.19 -4.05
C VAL A 160 8.74 -4.17 -4.49
N GLN A 161 7.96 -4.71 -3.56
CA GLN A 161 7.04 -5.81 -3.86
C GLN A 161 5.86 -5.38 -4.70
N LEU A 162 5.19 -4.27 -4.35
CA LEU A 162 4.07 -3.76 -5.13
C LEU A 162 4.54 -3.30 -6.52
N PHE A 163 5.62 -2.54 -6.61
CA PHE A 163 6.12 -2.06 -7.92
C PHE A 163 6.57 -3.17 -8.86
N SER A 164 7.17 -4.24 -8.35
CA SER A 164 7.52 -5.40 -9.18
C SER A 164 6.27 -6.09 -9.76
N SER A 165 5.24 -6.24 -8.96
CA SER A 165 3.95 -6.81 -9.38
C SER A 165 3.21 -5.90 -10.35
N PHE A 166 3.21 -4.59 -10.12
CA PHE A 166 2.67 -3.59 -11.05
C PHE A 166 3.34 -3.64 -12.41
N ALA A 167 4.68 -3.75 -12.45
CA ALA A 167 5.43 -3.86 -13.70
C ALA A 167 5.00 -5.07 -14.53
N ILE A 168 4.73 -6.21 -13.87
CA ILE A 168 4.22 -7.42 -14.53
C ILE A 168 2.82 -7.18 -15.10
N LEU A 169 1.90 -6.62 -14.30
CA LEU A 169 0.53 -6.37 -14.73
C LEU A 169 0.46 -5.35 -15.85
N LEU A 170 1.26 -4.28 -15.83
CA LEU A 170 1.29 -3.26 -16.88
C LEU A 170 1.81 -3.78 -18.23
N ASN A 171 2.39 -4.98 -18.26
CA ASN A 171 2.73 -5.60 -19.54
C ASN A 171 1.48 -5.94 -20.38
N PHE A 172 0.35 -6.27 -19.75
CA PHE A 172 -0.89 -6.60 -20.47
C PHE A 172 -1.46 -5.41 -21.25
N PRO A 173 -1.65 -4.21 -20.69
CA PRO A 173 -2.09 -3.03 -21.43
C PRO A 173 -1.16 -2.65 -22.58
N ARG A 174 0.15 -2.88 -22.48
CA ARG A 174 1.10 -2.69 -23.60
C ARG A 174 0.76 -3.55 -24.82
N HIS A 175 0.13 -4.70 -24.60
CA HIS A 175 -0.36 -5.58 -25.64
C HIS A 175 -1.87 -5.40 -25.93
N ASN A 176 -2.44 -4.27 -25.51
CA ASN A 176 -3.84 -3.94 -25.72
C ASN A 176 -4.83 -4.89 -25.03
N LEU A 177 -4.44 -5.45 -23.88
CA LEU A 177 -5.21 -6.38 -23.04
C LEU A 177 -5.39 -5.81 -21.62
N MET A 178 -6.49 -6.16 -20.95
CA MET A 178 -6.72 -5.84 -19.53
C MET A 178 -6.51 -4.34 -19.21
N LYS A 179 -7.13 -3.47 -19.99
CA LYS A 179 -6.92 -2.02 -19.89
C LYS A 179 -7.49 -1.40 -18.61
N GLY A 180 -8.63 -1.90 -18.14
CA GLY A 180 -9.23 -1.47 -16.89
C GLY A 180 -8.32 -1.81 -15.69
N MET A 181 -7.84 -3.06 -15.62
CA MET A 181 -6.80 -3.44 -14.69
C MET A 181 -5.58 -2.52 -14.78
N GLY A 182 -5.12 -2.23 -15.99
CA GLY A 182 -3.99 -1.32 -16.22
C GLY A 182 -4.23 0.10 -15.70
N GLN A 183 -5.47 0.57 -15.77
CA GLN A 183 -5.85 1.88 -15.21
C GLN A 183 -5.80 1.87 -13.68
N ILE A 184 -6.37 0.85 -13.02
CA ILE A 184 -6.28 0.67 -11.56
C ILE A 184 -4.81 0.65 -11.14
N VAL A 185 -4.00 -0.21 -11.76
CA VAL A 185 -2.55 -0.31 -11.46
C VAL A 185 -1.82 1.02 -11.66
N THR A 186 -2.14 1.78 -12.70
CA THR A 186 -1.52 3.09 -12.95
C THR A 186 -1.84 4.10 -11.85
N TRP A 187 -3.06 4.11 -11.35
CA TRP A 187 -3.45 4.98 -10.25
C TRP A 187 -2.85 4.52 -8.93
N SER A 188 -2.83 3.20 -8.66
CA SER A 188 -2.14 2.65 -7.48
C SER A 188 -0.65 3.01 -7.46
N ILE A 189 0.07 2.88 -8.57
CA ILE A 189 1.48 3.29 -8.67
C ILE A 189 1.70 4.76 -8.27
N ARG A 190 0.81 5.64 -8.68
CA ARG A 190 0.88 7.07 -8.33
C ARG A 190 0.75 7.26 -6.82
N ASP A 191 -0.19 6.56 -6.20
CA ASP A 191 -0.45 6.63 -4.77
C ASP A 191 0.70 6.00 -3.97
N GLU A 192 1.13 4.80 -4.35
CA GLU A 192 2.27 4.12 -3.71
C GLU A 192 3.59 4.90 -3.82
N THR A 193 3.80 5.61 -4.93
CA THR A 193 4.95 6.51 -5.04
C THR A 193 4.91 7.58 -3.95
N LEU A 194 3.73 8.16 -3.70
CA LEU A 194 3.55 9.16 -2.66
C LEU A 194 3.73 8.57 -1.26
N HIS A 195 3.21 7.35 -1.03
CA HIS A 195 3.36 6.64 0.24
C HIS A 195 4.84 6.36 0.55
N VAL A 196 5.57 5.79 -0.39
CA VAL A 196 7.02 5.52 -0.26
C VAL A 196 7.80 6.80 0.00
N GLU A 197 7.53 7.91 -0.71
CA GLU A 197 8.18 9.20 -0.48
C GLU A 197 7.92 9.73 0.94
N GLY A 198 6.65 9.72 1.38
CA GLY A 198 6.22 10.22 2.68
C GLY A 198 6.76 9.38 3.83
N MET A 199 6.66 8.05 3.73
CA MET A 199 7.17 7.13 4.75
C MET A 199 8.70 7.15 4.82
N SER A 200 9.40 7.24 3.69
CA SER A 200 10.86 7.42 3.66
C SER A 200 11.28 8.73 4.32
N LYS A 201 10.49 9.80 4.15
CA LYS A 201 10.73 11.07 4.84
C LYS A 201 10.50 10.94 6.34
N LEU A 202 9.45 10.24 6.75
CA LEU A 202 9.15 9.95 8.15
C LEU A 202 10.28 9.14 8.80
N PHE A 203 10.73 8.06 8.13
CA PHE A 203 11.86 7.25 8.56
C PHE A 203 13.12 8.08 8.78
N ARG A 204 13.53 8.87 7.78
CA ARG A 204 14.74 9.71 7.88
C ARG A 204 14.63 10.73 9.01
N THR A 205 13.45 11.33 9.20
CA THR A 205 13.21 12.26 10.29
C THR A 205 13.32 11.56 11.64
N PHE A 206 12.75 10.33 11.75
CA PHE A 206 12.83 9.52 12.96
C PHE A 206 14.28 9.15 13.32
N ILE A 207 15.09 8.74 12.34
CA ILE A 207 16.53 8.45 12.57
C ILE A 207 17.28 9.71 12.98
N GLN A 208 17.01 10.88 12.38
CA GLN A 208 17.65 12.14 12.74
C GLN A 208 17.36 12.55 14.20
N GLU A 209 16.14 12.26 14.68
CA GLU A 209 15.73 12.55 16.06
C GLU A 209 16.21 11.49 17.07
N ASN A 210 16.62 10.31 16.60
CA ASN A 210 17.05 9.18 17.43
C ASN A 210 18.36 8.57 16.88
N PRO A 211 19.45 9.35 16.83
CA PRO A 211 20.71 8.88 16.22
C PRO A 211 21.33 7.68 16.95
N GLU A 212 20.96 7.44 18.20
CA GLU A 212 21.42 6.32 19.00
C GLU A 212 21.02 4.94 18.46
N ILE A 213 19.98 4.88 17.62
CA ILE A 213 19.53 3.60 17.03
C ILE A 213 20.24 3.26 15.72
N TRP A 214 20.98 4.20 15.14
CA TRP A 214 21.78 3.95 13.94
C TRP A 214 23.10 3.33 14.33
N ASN A 215 23.31 2.09 13.96
CA ASN A 215 24.55 1.35 14.18
C ASN A 215 24.99 0.67 12.86
N ASP A 216 26.27 0.27 12.80
CA ASP A 216 26.88 -0.42 11.67
C ASP A 216 26.37 -1.85 11.51
#